data_e707615b7eb7a8478b3df6a9ab99cc42
#
_entry.id   e707615b7eb7a8478b3df6a9ab99cc42
#
_cell.length_a   1.000
_cell.length_b   1.000
_cell.length_c   1.000
_cell.angle_alpha   90.00
_cell.angle_beta   90.00
_cell.angle_gamma   90.00
#
_symmetry.space_group_name_H-M   'P 1'
#
loop_
_entity.id
_entity.type
_entity.pdbx_description
1 polymer ?
#
loop_
_entity_poly.entity_id
_entity_poly.type
_entity_poly.pdbx_seq_one_letter_code
_entity_poly.pdbx_strand_id
1 'polypeptide(L)'
;FFIFFLVFILPIRKKLRIIPTLYWIGIALLLAVEFFGISKLGAQRWIHIPVLGTTIQPSELIKPIFILMLGYLIHNKPPPKNGYNFIDFLYFSFYILLPFFLIAKEPDLGTALVLSFVGYGILFIIGVNWKIWASIILVIGISSPFIYTYLIKDYQKKRITDFISEKPSYHVQQSIIAIGSGGLTGKLSEEATQTQLKFLPIATSDFIFAYFVERYGFLGAMGLIFLYVLLVMHLFTINYYFKDDYIVRAFASGLGLLIFFNMSINILMVIGFAPVVGLPLPLFS
;
A
#
# COMPACT_ATOMS: atom_id res chain seq x y z
N PHE A 1 16.00 -12.67 -7.67
CA PHE A 1 16.10 -14.11 -7.35
C PHE A 1 17.06 -14.35 -6.18
N PHE A 2 18.30 -13.79 -6.15
CA PHE A 2 19.26 -14.02 -5.06
C PHE A 2 18.71 -13.64 -3.67
N ILE A 3 18.11 -12.45 -3.54
CA ILE A 3 17.48 -11.98 -2.29
C ILE A 3 16.33 -12.91 -1.86
N PHE A 4 15.52 -13.39 -2.82
CA PHE A 4 14.44 -14.34 -2.54
C PHE A 4 14.96 -15.63 -1.92
N PHE A 5 15.99 -16.25 -2.52
CA PHE A 5 16.61 -17.46 -1.99
C PHE A 5 17.30 -17.23 -0.64
N LEU A 6 17.95 -16.08 -0.45
CA LEU A 6 18.59 -15.74 0.82
C LEU A 6 17.55 -15.60 1.94
N VAL A 7 16.44 -14.92 1.68
CA VAL A 7 15.33 -14.79 2.66
C VAL A 7 14.65 -16.13 2.93
N PHE A 8 14.47 -16.96 1.90
CA PHE A 8 13.87 -18.30 2.02
C PHE A 8 14.68 -19.24 2.90
N ILE A 9 16.03 -19.18 2.80
CA ILE A 9 16.93 -20.02 3.61
C ILE A 9 17.07 -19.50 5.05
N LEU A 10 16.79 -18.22 5.31
CA LEU A 10 16.92 -17.64 6.65
C LEU A 10 15.81 -18.19 7.59
N PRO A 11 16.17 -18.88 8.68
CA PRO A 11 15.19 -19.36 9.66
C PRO A 11 14.68 -18.18 10.49
N ILE A 12 13.72 -17.41 9.98
CA ILE A 12 13.16 -16.21 10.61
C ILE A 12 12.69 -16.52 12.04
N ARG A 13 12.08 -17.69 12.27
CA ARG A 13 11.65 -18.11 13.61
C ARG A 13 12.78 -18.18 14.64
N LYS A 14 14.00 -18.53 14.23
CA LYS A 14 15.17 -18.57 15.13
C LYS A 14 15.78 -17.19 15.40
N LYS A 15 15.43 -16.19 14.57
CA LYS A 15 16.00 -14.83 14.61
C LYS A 15 14.95 -13.76 14.87
N LEU A 16 13.87 -14.09 15.56
CA LEU A 16 12.79 -13.12 15.86
C LEU A 16 13.30 -11.83 16.52
N ARG A 17 14.39 -11.91 17.29
CA ARG A 17 15.02 -10.74 17.94
C ARG A 17 15.57 -9.71 16.95
N ILE A 18 15.77 -10.07 15.69
CA ILE A 18 16.27 -9.14 14.66
C ILE A 18 15.14 -8.23 14.15
N ILE A 19 13.89 -8.66 14.23
CA ILE A 19 12.74 -7.93 13.67
C ILE A 19 12.62 -6.50 14.25
N PRO A 20 12.66 -6.28 15.57
CA PRO A 20 12.64 -4.93 16.13
C PRO A 20 13.82 -4.06 15.63
N THR A 21 15.02 -4.66 15.54
CA THR A 21 16.20 -3.94 15.03
C THR A 21 16.00 -3.50 13.58
N LEU A 22 15.48 -4.39 12.71
CA LEU A 22 15.17 -4.05 11.32
C LEU A 22 14.11 -2.94 11.23
N TYR A 23 13.09 -3.00 12.08
CA TYR A 23 12.06 -1.96 12.13
C TYR A 23 12.66 -0.59 12.48
N TRP A 24 13.49 -0.50 13.51
CA TRP A 24 14.10 0.75 13.91
C TRP A 24 15.12 1.26 12.87
N ILE A 25 15.83 0.36 12.18
CA ILE A 25 16.67 0.74 11.02
C ILE A 25 15.77 1.31 9.91
N GLY A 26 14.62 0.70 9.62
CA GLY A 26 13.65 1.23 8.66
C GLY A 26 13.14 2.63 9.03
N ILE A 27 12.82 2.85 10.32
CA ILE A 27 12.44 4.18 10.84
C ILE A 27 13.59 5.18 10.68
N ALA A 28 14.83 4.77 11.00
CA ALA A 28 16.02 5.63 10.81
C ALA A 28 16.23 5.99 9.34
N LEU A 29 15.99 5.04 8.41
CA LEU A 29 16.06 5.30 6.97
C LEU A 29 14.97 6.28 6.50
N LEU A 30 13.73 6.17 7.01
CA LEU A 30 12.69 7.16 6.73
C LEU A 30 13.07 8.55 7.25
N LEU A 31 13.64 8.65 8.45
CA LEU A 31 14.17 9.92 8.96
C LEU A 31 15.32 10.43 8.09
N ALA A 32 16.20 9.56 7.62
CA ALA A 32 17.33 9.95 6.76
C ALA A 32 16.88 10.55 5.42
N VAL A 33 15.71 10.18 4.90
CA VAL A 33 15.13 10.81 3.68
C VAL A 33 14.92 12.30 3.88
N GLU A 34 14.53 12.73 5.07
CA GLU A 34 14.30 14.17 5.36
C GLU A 34 15.58 14.99 5.20
N PHE A 35 16.74 14.42 5.56
CA PHE A 35 18.03 15.13 5.56
C PHE A 35 18.86 14.88 4.29
N PHE A 36 18.80 13.67 3.75
CA PHE A 36 19.65 13.19 2.64
C PHE A 36 18.86 12.77 1.41
N GLY A 37 17.55 12.97 1.39
CA GLY A 37 16.69 12.55 0.31
C GLY A 37 16.87 13.37 -0.96
N ILE A 38 16.75 12.70 -2.11
CA ILE A 38 16.75 13.31 -3.44
C ILE A 38 15.32 13.55 -3.89
N SER A 39 15.07 14.75 -4.40
CA SER A 39 13.78 15.09 -5.01
C SER A 39 13.69 14.56 -6.43
N LYS A 40 12.69 13.69 -6.70
CA LYS A 40 12.30 13.25 -8.03
C LYS A 40 10.80 13.52 -8.20
N LEU A 41 10.40 14.03 -9.36
CA LEU A 41 8.98 14.33 -9.66
C LEU A 41 8.30 15.23 -8.61
N GLY A 42 9.04 16.14 -8.00
CA GLY A 42 8.51 17.10 -7.01
C GLY A 42 8.34 16.56 -5.60
N ALA A 43 8.80 15.35 -5.30
CA ALA A 43 8.77 14.77 -3.96
C ALA A 43 10.13 14.20 -3.53
N GLN A 44 10.52 14.46 -2.29
CA GLN A 44 11.76 13.96 -1.69
C GLN A 44 11.46 12.64 -0.98
N ARG A 45 11.78 11.52 -1.65
CA ARG A 45 11.41 10.16 -1.18
C ARG A 45 12.50 9.13 -1.37
N TRP A 46 13.59 9.47 -2.06
CA TRP A 46 14.63 8.53 -2.45
C TRP A 46 15.96 8.88 -1.82
N ILE A 47 16.72 7.85 -1.46
CA ILE A 47 18.11 7.99 -1.02
C ILE A 47 19.01 7.44 -2.13
N HIS A 48 20.02 8.21 -2.53
CA HIS A 48 21.04 7.74 -3.47
C HIS A 48 22.07 6.90 -2.71
N ILE A 49 22.35 5.70 -3.24
CA ILE A 49 23.42 4.86 -2.71
C ILE A 49 24.61 4.95 -3.68
N PRO A 50 25.66 5.73 -3.34
CA PRO A 50 26.78 5.97 -4.26
C PRO A 50 27.49 4.68 -4.72
N VAL A 51 27.61 3.69 -3.82
CA VAL A 51 28.28 2.41 -4.08
C VAL A 51 27.57 1.58 -5.15
N LEU A 52 26.23 1.67 -5.23
CA LEU A 52 25.42 0.88 -6.17
C LEU A 52 24.97 1.68 -7.39
N GLY A 53 25.21 3.00 -7.41
CA GLY A 53 24.72 3.90 -8.46
C GLY A 53 23.21 3.94 -8.62
N THR A 54 22.45 3.45 -7.62
CA THR A 54 21.01 3.32 -7.64
C THR A 54 20.34 4.16 -6.55
N THR A 55 19.04 4.41 -6.70
CA THR A 55 18.23 5.08 -5.66
C THR A 55 17.29 4.08 -5.04
N ILE A 56 17.16 4.12 -3.71
CA ILE A 56 16.21 3.30 -2.95
C ILE A 56 15.15 4.21 -2.34
N GLN A 57 13.93 3.72 -2.29
CA GLN A 57 12.82 4.36 -1.58
C GLN A 57 12.59 3.63 -0.26
N PRO A 58 12.94 4.23 0.89
CA PRO A 58 12.81 3.59 2.21
C PRO A 58 11.37 3.19 2.57
N SER A 59 10.37 3.95 2.11
CA SER A 59 8.95 3.61 2.33
C SER A 59 8.52 2.30 1.68
N GLU A 60 9.20 1.83 0.62
CA GLU A 60 8.96 0.50 0.05
C GLU A 60 9.58 -0.61 0.91
N LEU A 61 10.78 -0.38 1.42
CA LEU A 61 11.50 -1.36 2.24
C LEU A 61 10.83 -1.59 3.60
N ILE A 62 10.25 -0.55 4.19
CA ILE A 62 9.65 -0.66 5.52
C ILE A 62 8.34 -1.46 5.50
N LYS A 63 7.61 -1.55 4.39
CA LYS A 63 6.31 -2.25 4.31
C LYS A 63 6.37 -3.70 4.83
N PRO A 64 7.21 -4.59 4.31
CA PRO A 64 7.30 -5.96 4.81
C PRO A 64 7.88 -6.04 6.23
N ILE A 65 8.81 -5.15 6.59
CA ILE A 65 9.42 -5.08 7.92
C ILE A 65 8.38 -4.66 8.96
N PHE A 66 7.53 -3.70 8.62
CA PHE A 66 6.42 -3.23 9.45
C PHE A 66 5.41 -4.36 9.74
N ILE A 67 5.03 -5.13 8.72
CA ILE A 67 4.13 -6.27 8.89
C ILE A 67 4.75 -7.31 9.82
N LEU A 68 6.04 -7.62 9.64
CA LEU A 68 6.79 -8.52 10.53
C LEU A 68 6.88 -7.98 11.95
N MET A 69 7.08 -6.68 12.12
CA MET A 69 7.12 -6.04 13.45
C MET A 69 5.80 -6.18 14.19
N LEU A 70 4.67 -5.93 13.51
CA LEU A 70 3.35 -6.14 14.11
C LEU A 70 3.15 -7.62 14.49
N GLY A 71 3.55 -8.56 13.63
CA GLY A 71 3.52 -9.99 13.93
C GLY A 71 4.36 -10.35 15.17
N TYR A 72 5.55 -9.77 15.29
CA TYR A 72 6.42 -9.95 16.46
C TYR A 72 5.78 -9.39 17.74
N LEU A 73 5.21 -8.20 17.68
CA LEU A 73 4.54 -7.58 18.84
C LEU A 73 3.33 -8.39 19.30
N ILE A 74 2.52 -8.86 18.35
CA ILE A 74 1.35 -9.71 18.64
C ILE A 74 1.77 -11.07 19.20
N HIS A 75 2.86 -11.65 18.70
CA HIS A 75 3.41 -12.89 19.21
C HIS A 75 3.83 -12.77 20.68
N ASN A 76 4.50 -11.67 21.04
CA ASN A 76 4.93 -11.41 22.41
C ASN A 76 3.76 -11.01 23.34
N LYS A 77 2.67 -10.51 22.79
CA LYS A 77 1.47 -10.12 23.53
C LYS A 77 0.23 -10.64 22.82
N PRO A 78 -0.09 -11.94 22.95
CA PRO A 78 -1.25 -12.54 22.30
C PRO A 78 -2.57 -11.90 22.75
N PRO A 79 -3.60 -11.85 21.87
CA PRO A 79 -4.88 -11.26 22.22
C PRO A 79 -5.57 -12.05 23.33
N PRO A 80 -6.11 -11.39 24.37
CA PRO A 80 -6.96 -12.03 25.35
C PRO A 80 -8.30 -12.49 24.72
N LYS A 81 -9.05 -13.37 25.40
CA LYS A 81 -10.31 -13.94 24.90
C LYS A 81 -11.33 -12.88 24.44
N ASN A 82 -11.33 -11.70 25.07
CA ASN A 82 -12.24 -10.60 24.76
C ASN A 82 -11.65 -9.59 23.75
N GLY A 83 -10.53 -9.93 23.11
CA GLY A 83 -9.77 -9.02 22.25
C GLY A 83 -8.92 -8.02 23.04
N TYR A 84 -8.06 -7.30 22.33
CA TYR A 84 -7.23 -6.26 22.93
C TYR A 84 -8.08 -5.12 23.51
N ASN A 85 -7.63 -4.60 24.65
CA ASN A 85 -8.20 -3.41 25.27
C ASN A 85 -7.66 -2.12 24.63
N PHE A 86 -8.13 -0.97 25.13
CA PHE A 86 -7.74 0.34 24.59
C PHE A 86 -6.24 0.65 24.79
N ILE A 87 -5.63 0.22 25.90
CA ILE A 87 -4.19 0.44 26.16
C ILE A 87 -3.34 -0.37 25.20
N ASP A 88 -3.72 -1.63 24.96
CA ASP A 88 -3.05 -2.49 24.00
C ASP A 88 -3.18 -1.92 22.58
N PHE A 89 -4.37 -1.44 22.26
CA PHE A 89 -4.63 -0.77 20.96
C PHE A 89 -3.73 0.45 20.78
N LEU A 90 -3.58 1.32 21.78
CA LEU A 90 -2.68 2.47 21.74
C LEU A 90 -1.22 2.04 21.56
N TYR A 91 -0.80 0.98 22.24
CA TYR A 91 0.53 0.43 22.10
C TYR A 91 0.84 0.02 20.65
N PHE A 92 -0.05 -0.76 20.03
CA PHE A 92 0.12 -1.13 18.62
C PHE A 92 -0.01 0.07 17.68
N SER A 93 -0.92 0.99 17.98
CA SER A 93 -1.12 2.21 17.19
C SER A 93 0.13 3.08 17.15
N PHE A 94 0.94 3.12 18.22
CA PHE A 94 2.22 3.81 18.19
C PHE A 94 3.12 3.28 17.07
N TYR A 95 3.27 1.96 16.95
CA TYR A 95 4.09 1.36 15.89
C TYR A 95 3.47 1.50 14.49
N ILE A 96 2.17 1.66 14.38
CA ILE A 96 1.48 1.89 13.10
C ILE A 96 1.61 3.35 12.68
N LEU A 97 1.39 4.29 13.60
CA LEU A 97 1.35 5.72 13.30
C LEU A 97 2.75 6.32 13.12
N LEU A 98 3.78 5.75 13.75
CA LEU A 98 5.14 6.25 13.61
C LEU A 98 5.62 6.27 12.14
N PRO A 99 5.62 5.16 11.40
CA PRO A 99 5.96 5.19 9.97
C PRO A 99 4.93 5.97 9.14
N PHE A 100 3.64 5.96 9.51
CA PHE A 100 2.62 6.76 8.84
C PHE A 100 3.00 8.24 8.79
N PHE A 101 3.31 8.84 9.94
CA PHE A 101 3.62 10.26 10.00
C PHE A 101 4.92 10.60 9.25
N LEU A 102 5.93 9.73 9.31
CA LEU A 102 7.17 9.94 8.58
C LEU A 102 6.94 9.91 7.06
N ILE A 103 6.24 8.90 6.55
CA ILE A 103 5.94 8.77 5.12
C ILE A 103 4.99 9.89 4.65
N ALA A 104 3.99 10.27 5.45
CA ALA A 104 3.09 11.38 5.12
C ALA A 104 3.82 12.72 5.03
N LYS A 105 4.92 12.89 5.77
CA LYS A 105 5.80 14.06 5.71
C LYS A 105 6.60 14.13 4.39
N GLU A 106 6.92 12.97 3.78
CA GLU A 106 7.58 12.81 2.48
C GLU A 106 6.66 13.07 1.26
N PRO A 107 5.61 13.85 1.35
CA PRO A 107 4.37 13.98 0.53
C PRO A 107 3.85 12.66 -0.10
N ASP A 108 3.98 11.53 0.60
CA ASP A 108 3.50 10.22 0.15
C ASP A 108 2.31 9.71 0.98
N LEU A 109 1.20 10.46 0.92
CA LEU A 109 0.00 10.13 1.69
C LEU A 109 -0.60 8.77 1.27
N GLY A 110 -0.50 8.40 -0.01
CA GLY A 110 -1.02 7.13 -0.51
C GLY A 110 -0.39 5.93 0.18
N THR A 111 0.93 5.85 0.16
CA THR A 111 1.68 4.79 0.85
C THR A 111 1.46 4.82 2.36
N ALA A 112 1.43 6.01 2.98
CA ALA A 112 1.17 6.16 4.41
C ALA A 112 -0.20 5.59 4.81
N LEU A 113 -1.27 5.94 4.08
CA LEU A 113 -2.63 5.44 4.32
C LEU A 113 -2.72 3.92 4.12
N VAL A 114 -2.15 3.38 3.04
CA VAL A 114 -2.13 1.93 2.80
C VAL A 114 -1.45 1.21 3.96
N LEU A 115 -0.29 1.70 4.42
CA LEU A 115 0.43 1.08 5.52
C LEU A 115 -0.41 1.08 6.81
N SER A 116 -1.13 2.18 7.08
CA SER A 116 -2.03 2.27 8.23
C SER A 116 -3.22 1.32 8.09
N PHE A 117 -3.86 1.24 6.92
CA PHE A 117 -4.95 0.30 6.68
C PHE A 117 -4.49 -1.15 6.83
N VAL A 118 -3.29 -1.48 6.39
CA VAL A 118 -2.69 -2.81 6.61
C VAL A 118 -2.49 -3.06 8.10
N GLY A 119 -1.88 -2.12 8.84
CA GLY A 119 -1.62 -2.27 10.26
C GLY A 119 -2.91 -2.45 11.08
N TYR A 120 -3.87 -1.56 10.89
CA TYR A 120 -5.16 -1.66 11.56
C TYR A 120 -5.99 -2.86 11.07
N GLY A 121 -5.88 -3.23 9.79
CA GLY A 121 -6.48 -4.44 9.25
C GLY A 121 -5.95 -5.72 9.90
N ILE A 122 -4.63 -5.81 10.16
CA ILE A 122 -4.04 -6.91 10.93
C ILE A 122 -4.65 -6.96 12.33
N LEU A 123 -4.72 -5.82 13.03
CA LEU A 123 -5.32 -5.75 14.38
C LEU A 123 -6.80 -6.14 14.38
N PHE A 124 -7.54 -5.78 13.33
CA PHE A 124 -8.94 -6.18 13.16
C PHE A 124 -9.10 -7.69 13.02
N ILE A 125 -8.27 -8.33 12.18
CA ILE A 125 -8.31 -9.77 11.92
C ILE A 125 -7.88 -10.58 13.15
N ILE A 126 -6.88 -10.09 13.90
CA ILE A 126 -6.34 -10.77 15.07
C ILE A 126 -7.27 -10.68 16.28
N GLY A 127 -7.96 -9.56 16.42
CA GLY A 127 -9.01 -9.36 17.41
C GLY A 127 -8.76 -8.19 18.36
N VAL A 128 -9.31 -7.05 18.03
CA VAL A 128 -9.47 -5.89 18.92
C VAL A 128 -10.95 -5.76 19.27
N ASN A 129 -11.24 -5.32 20.48
CA ASN A 129 -12.62 -5.13 20.92
C ASN A 129 -13.38 -4.19 19.95
N TRP A 130 -14.53 -4.64 19.47
CA TRP A 130 -15.33 -3.90 18.46
C TRP A 130 -15.74 -2.49 18.92
N LYS A 131 -15.88 -2.27 20.24
CA LYS A 131 -16.19 -0.95 20.80
C LYS A 131 -15.11 0.08 20.50
N ILE A 132 -13.84 -0.35 20.40
CA ILE A 132 -12.73 0.53 20.05
C ILE A 132 -12.87 0.97 18.60
N TRP A 133 -13.20 0.05 17.68
CA TRP A 133 -13.46 0.39 16.27
C TRP A 133 -14.62 1.37 16.11
N ALA A 134 -15.73 1.12 16.81
CA ALA A 134 -16.87 2.03 16.80
C ALA A 134 -16.50 3.44 17.31
N SER A 135 -15.70 3.51 18.38
CA SER A 135 -15.22 4.79 18.93
C SER A 135 -14.31 5.53 17.94
N ILE A 136 -13.42 4.82 17.24
CA ILE A 136 -12.51 5.41 16.24
C ILE A 136 -13.30 5.97 15.06
N ILE A 137 -14.26 5.22 14.53
CA ILE A 137 -15.10 5.66 13.42
C ILE A 137 -15.87 6.92 13.83
N LEU A 138 -16.41 6.95 15.06
CA LEU A 138 -17.12 8.12 15.59
C LEU A 138 -16.19 9.34 15.68
N VAL A 139 -14.98 9.17 16.26
CA VAL A 139 -14.00 10.26 16.40
C VAL A 139 -13.55 10.78 15.04
N ILE A 140 -13.23 9.91 14.09
CA ILE A 140 -12.85 10.31 12.72
C ILE A 140 -14.01 11.05 12.04
N GLY A 141 -15.26 10.55 12.17
CA GLY A 141 -16.44 11.20 11.60
C GLY A 141 -16.65 12.62 12.13
N ILE A 142 -16.54 12.80 13.46
CA ILE A 142 -16.71 14.12 14.10
C ILE A 142 -15.54 15.06 13.76
N SER A 143 -14.30 14.53 13.71
CA SER A 143 -13.11 15.35 13.46
C SER A 143 -12.83 15.60 11.97
N SER A 144 -13.52 14.93 11.05
CA SER A 144 -13.28 15.03 9.61
C SER A 144 -13.37 16.45 9.04
N PRO A 145 -14.32 17.34 9.43
CA PRO A 145 -14.36 18.72 8.94
C PRO A 145 -13.14 19.53 9.42
N PHE A 146 -12.70 19.31 10.67
CA PHE A 146 -11.51 19.95 11.22
C PHE A 146 -10.24 19.48 10.53
N ILE A 147 -10.11 18.17 10.30
CA ILE A 147 -8.99 17.58 9.57
C ILE A 147 -8.91 18.16 8.17
N TYR A 148 -10.05 18.26 7.46
CA TYR A 148 -10.10 18.81 6.10
C TYR A 148 -9.65 20.28 6.05
N THR A 149 -10.09 21.10 7.00
CA THR A 149 -9.79 22.55 6.99
C THR A 149 -8.34 22.84 7.39
N TYR A 150 -7.83 22.20 8.44
CA TYR A 150 -6.57 22.60 9.10
C TYR A 150 -5.40 21.66 8.86
N LEU A 151 -5.62 20.36 8.61
CA LEU A 151 -4.54 19.38 8.53
C LEU A 151 -4.21 18.95 7.10
N ILE A 152 -5.18 19.02 6.16
CA ILE A 152 -4.94 18.62 4.77
C ILE A 152 -4.20 19.73 4.04
N LYS A 153 -3.06 19.40 3.42
CA LYS A 153 -2.25 20.31 2.61
C LYS A 153 -2.94 20.65 1.28
N ASP A 154 -2.61 21.81 0.70
CA ASP A 154 -3.27 22.30 -0.52
C ASP A 154 -3.17 21.33 -1.72
N TYR A 155 -2.03 20.67 -1.91
CA TYR A 155 -1.89 19.67 -2.98
C TYR A 155 -2.81 18.44 -2.78
N GLN A 156 -3.12 18.08 -1.53
CA GLN A 156 -4.05 17.00 -1.20
C GLN A 156 -5.50 17.44 -1.42
N LYS A 157 -5.84 18.68 -1.01
CA LYS A 157 -7.14 19.29 -1.32
C LYS A 157 -7.37 19.33 -2.81
N LYS A 158 -6.34 19.74 -3.59
CA LYS A 158 -6.40 19.76 -5.05
C LYS A 158 -6.72 18.39 -5.64
N ARG A 159 -6.09 17.31 -5.16
CA ARG A 159 -6.42 15.94 -5.61
C ARG A 159 -7.87 15.55 -5.35
N ILE A 160 -8.42 15.95 -4.18
CA ILE A 160 -9.82 15.71 -3.83
C ILE A 160 -10.74 16.54 -4.74
N THR A 161 -10.43 17.83 -4.97
CA THR A 161 -11.22 18.68 -5.84
C THR A 161 -11.16 18.24 -7.30
N ASP A 162 -9.99 17.83 -7.80
CA ASP A 162 -9.82 17.27 -9.14
C ASP A 162 -10.63 15.99 -9.33
N PHE A 163 -10.72 15.16 -8.27
CA PHE A 163 -11.52 13.93 -8.29
C PHE A 163 -13.03 14.20 -8.32
N ILE A 164 -13.50 15.21 -7.56
CA ILE A 164 -14.93 15.57 -7.50
C ILE A 164 -15.35 16.42 -8.72
N SER A 165 -14.39 17.03 -9.41
CA SER A 165 -14.66 17.87 -10.57
C SER A 165 -15.24 17.06 -11.74
N GLU A 166 -16.11 17.70 -12.55
CA GLU A 166 -16.70 17.09 -13.76
C GLU A 166 -15.65 16.74 -14.82
N LYS A 167 -14.45 17.31 -14.74
CA LYS A 167 -13.33 17.06 -15.67
C LYS A 167 -12.19 16.38 -14.92
N PRO A 168 -12.06 15.04 -15.03
CA PRO A 168 -10.94 14.31 -14.47
C PRO A 168 -9.60 14.85 -14.98
N SER A 169 -8.51 14.64 -14.22
CA SER A 169 -7.18 15.03 -14.67
C SER A 169 -6.82 14.37 -16.02
N TYR A 170 -5.96 15.02 -16.81
CA TYR A 170 -5.54 14.52 -18.12
C TYR A 170 -5.14 13.03 -18.11
N HIS A 171 -4.37 12.60 -17.10
CA HIS A 171 -3.92 11.21 -17.00
C HIS A 171 -5.08 10.22 -16.77
N VAL A 172 -6.06 10.59 -15.95
CA VAL A 172 -7.25 9.77 -15.71
C VAL A 172 -8.13 9.73 -16.96
N GLN A 173 -8.29 10.84 -17.68
CA GLN A 173 -9.04 10.85 -18.94
C GLN A 173 -8.40 9.91 -19.97
N GLN A 174 -7.08 9.99 -20.15
CA GLN A 174 -6.38 9.12 -21.09
C GLN A 174 -6.45 7.64 -20.67
N SER A 175 -6.41 7.35 -19.37
CA SER A 175 -6.55 5.96 -18.88
C SER A 175 -7.96 5.40 -19.15
N ILE A 176 -9.01 6.20 -18.94
CA ILE A 176 -10.39 5.79 -19.24
C ILE A 176 -10.56 5.55 -20.75
N ILE A 177 -9.98 6.41 -21.61
CA ILE A 177 -9.99 6.23 -23.06
C ILE A 177 -9.26 4.94 -23.45
N ALA A 178 -8.08 4.67 -22.87
CA ALA A 178 -7.32 3.43 -23.11
C ALA A 178 -8.13 2.19 -22.73
N ILE A 179 -8.73 2.18 -21.54
CA ILE A 179 -9.59 1.07 -21.07
C ILE A 179 -10.79 0.87 -22.00
N GLY A 180 -11.51 1.97 -22.34
CA GLY A 180 -12.66 1.91 -23.23
C GLY A 180 -12.31 1.44 -24.65
N SER A 181 -11.12 1.80 -25.12
CA SER A 181 -10.64 1.40 -26.46
C SER A 181 -10.28 -0.09 -26.54
N GLY A 182 -9.95 -0.74 -25.41
CA GLY A 182 -9.59 -2.17 -25.35
C GLY A 182 -10.74 -3.11 -25.66
N GLY A 183 -12.00 -2.71 -25.48
CA GLY A 183 -13.16 -3.56 -25.74
C GLY A 183 -13.15 -4.87 -24.95
N LEU A 184 -13.71 -5.94 -25.51
CA LEU A 184 -13.77 -7.25 -24.84
C LEU A 184 -12.45 -8.02 -24.89
N THR A 185 -11.77 -8.03 -26.02
CA THR A 185 -10.61 -8.90 -26.30
C THR A 185 -9.28 -8.14 -26.39
N GLY A 186 -9.31 -6.81 -26.34
CA GLY A 186 -8.13 -5.97 -26.51
C GLY A 186 -7.80 -5.64 -27.95
N LYS A 187 -6.73 -4.89 -28.14
CA LYS A 187 -6.21 -4.44 -29.45
C LYS A 187 -4.85 -5.04 -29.74
N LEU A 188 -4.57 -5.24 -31.03
CA LEU A 188 -3.22 -5.57 -31.49
C LEU A 188 -2.25 -4.44 -31.12
N SER A 189 -0.97 -4.78 -30.97
CA SER A 189 0.06 -3.81 -30.54
C SER A 189 0.11 -2.56 -31.42
N GLU A 190 -0.13 -2.71 -32.72
CA GLU A 190 -0.12 -1.62 -33.72
C GLU A 190 -1.35 -0.71 -33.64
N GLU A 191 -2.47 -1.21 -33.09
CA GLU A 191 -3.73 -0.49 -32.96
C GLU A 191 -3.93 0.18 -31.58
N ALA A 192 -3.05 -0.14 -30.61
CA ALA A 192 -3.09 0.39 -29.25
C ALA A 192 -2.50 1.82 -29.20
N THR A 193 -3.26 2.78 -29.72
CA THR A 193 -2.79 4.15 -29.95
C THR A 193 -2.42 4.91 -28.68
N GLN A 194 -3.15 4.71 -27.57
CA GLN A 194 -2.86 5.39 -26.30
C GLN A 194 -1.53 4.95 -25.73
N THR A 195 -1.21 3.67 -25.88
CA THR A 195 0.04 3.04 -25.46
C THR A 195 1.20 3.43 -26.36
N GLN A 196 1.05 3.29 -27.70
CA GLN A 196 2.15 3.53 -28.64
C GLN A 196 2.52 5.00 -28.76
N LEU A 197 1.55 5.91 -28.79
CA LEU A 197 1.79 7.34 -28.90
C LEU A 197 2.18 8.00 -27.57
N LYS A 198 2.37 7.19 -26.49
CA LYS A 198 2.79 7.65 -25.16
C LYS A 198 1.91 8.79 -24.60
N PHE A 199 0.61 8.79 -24.91
CA PHE A 199 -0.34 9.75 -24.33
C PHE A 199 -0.49 9.55 -22.81
N LEU A 200 -0.08 8.38 -22.27
CA LEU A 200 0.06 8.09 -20.85
C LEU A 200 1.55 8.18 -20.47
N PRO A 201 2.06 9.33 -20.00
CA PRO A 201 3.50 9.54 -19.74
C PRO A 201 4.06 8.63 -18.64
N ILE A 202 3.21 8.11 -17.71
CA ILE A 202 3.57 7.25 -16.59
C ILE A 202 2.90 5.87 -16.73
N ALA A 203 2.65 5.43 -17.99
CA ALA A 203 1.96 4.18 -18.29
C ALA A 203 2.68 2.94 -17.74
N THR A 204 3.98 2.99 -17.56
CA THR A 204 4.81 1.87 -17.10
C THR A 204 4.81 1.67 -15.59
N SER A 205 4.22 2.57 -14.80
CA SER A 205 4.14 2.46 -13.34
C SER A 205 2.71 2.50 -12.83
N ASP A 206 2.17 3.69 -12.63
CA ASP A 206 0.92 3.89 -11.89
C ASP A 206 -0.33 3.57 -12.74
N PHE A 207 -0.24 3.71 -14.08
CA PHE A 207 -1.33 3.46 -15.03
C PHE A 207 -1.16 2.17 -15.84
N ILE A 208 -0.31 1.25 -15.37
CA ILE A 208 -0.03 -0.01 -16.09
C ILE A 208 -1.27 -0.87 -16.30
N PHE A 209 -2.28 -0.77 -15.42
CA PHE A 209 -3.54 -1.48 -15.58
C PHE A 209 -4.31 -0.99 -16.82
N ALA A 210 -4.35 0.31 -17.10
CA ALA A 210 -5.00 0.85 -18.31
C ALA A 210 -4.31 0.35 -19.59
N TYR A 211 -2.96 0.35 -19.58
CA TYR A 211 -2.16 -0.23 -20.65
C TYR A 211 -2.49 -1.70 -20.88
N PHE A 212 -2.59 -2.47 -19.81
CA PHE A 212 -2.91 -3.89 -19.87
C PHE A 212 -4.31 -4.13 -20.46
N VAL A 213 -5.30 -3.33 -20.03
CA VAL A 213 -6.69 -3.44 -20.52
C VAL A 213 -6.80 -3.03 -21.98
N GLU A 214 -6.10 -1.99 -22.44
CA GLU A 214 -6.08 -1.63 -23.87
C GLU A 214 -5.63 -2.80 -24.74
N ARG A 215 -4.63 -3.57 -24.24
CA ARG A 215 -4.01 -4.66 -24.99
C ARG A 215 -4.76 -5.99 -24.89
N TYR A 216 -5.30 -6.33 -23.74
CA TYR A 216 -5.93 -7.63 -23.45
C TYR A 216 -7.44 -7.56 -23.25
N GLY A 217 -8.01 -6.36 -23.30
CA GLY A 217 -9.44 -6.11 -23.17
C GLY A 217 -10.01 -6.41 -21.79
N PHE A 218 -11.33 -6.40 -21.74
CA PHE A 218 -12.08 -6.69 -20.50
C PHE A 218 -11.80 -8.11 -19.98
N LEU A 219 -11.70 -9.11 -20.86
CA LEU A 219 -11.41 -10.49 -20.45
C LEU A 219 -10.03 -10.61 -19.79
N GLY A 220 -9.01 -9.93 -20.33
CA GLY A 220 -7.70 -9.86 -19.70
C GLY A 220 -7.73 -9.19 -18.34
N ALA A 221 -8.45 -8.06 -18.21
CA ALA A 221 -8.63 -7.36 -16.94
C ALA A 221 -9.28 -8.26 -15.88
N MET A 222 -10.37 -8.95 -16.23
CA MET A 222 -11.05 -9.88 -15.32
C MET A 222 -10.16 -11.05 -14.92
N GLY A 223 -9.39 -11.61 -15.87
CA GLY A 223 -8.41 -12.65 -15.57
C GLY A 223 -7.33 -12.19 -14.58
N LEU A 224 -6.80 -10.99 -14.77
CA LEU A 224 -5.80 -10.41 -13.85
C LEU A 224 -6.38 -10.16 -12.45
N ILE A 225 -7.57 -9.55 -12.37
CA ILE A 225 -8.26 -9.33 -11.09
C ILE A 225 -8.54 -10.66 -10.38
N PHE A 226 -8.98 -11.67 -11.12
CA PHE A 226 -9.22 -13.01 -10.57
C PHE A 226 -7.95 -13.62 -9.97
N LEU A 227 -6.80 -13.48 -10.63
CA LEU A 227 -5.52 -13.96 -10.09
C LEU A 227 -5.14 -13.23 -8.79
N TYR A 228 -5.36 -11.91 -8.70
CA TYR A 228 -5.14 -11.18 -7.46
C TYR A 228 -6.07 -11.65 -6.34
N VAL A 229 -7.36 -11.85 -6.65
CA VAL A 229 -8.33 -12.36 -5.67
C VAL A 229 -7.90 -13.74 -5.16
N LEU A 230 -7.50 -14.65 -6.04
CA LEU A 230 -6.98 -15.96 -5.65
C LEU A 230 -5.75 -15.84 -4.74
N LEU A 231 -4.79 -14.97 -5.07
CA LEU A 231 -3.60 -14.75 -4.27
C LEU A 231 -3.95 -14.21 -2.86
N VAL A 232 -4.81 -13.20 -2.80
CA VAL A 232 -5.26 -12.60 -1.53
C VAL A 232 -6.02 -13.62 -0.69
N MET A 233 -6.94 -14.35 -1.30
CA MET A 233 -7.69 -15.42 -0.61
C MET A 233 -6.77 -16.53 -0.10
N HIS A 234 -5.77 -16.94 -0.89
CA HIS A 234 -4.77 -17.90 -0.46
C HIS A 234 -4.00 -17.41 0.78
N LEU A 235 -3.54 -16.15 0.79
CA LEU A 235 -2.86 -15.56 1.94
C LEU A 235 -3.77 -15.52 3.19
N PHE A 236 -5.04 -15.18 3.03
CA PHE A 236 -5.98 -15.22 4.15
C PHE A 236 -6.28 -16.64 4.63
N THR A 237 -6.27 -17.64 3.77
CA THR A 237 -6.46 -19.04 4.15
C THR A 237 -5.36 -19.52 5.10
N ILE A 238 -4.14 -18.99 5.02
CA ILE A 238 -3.05 -19.28 5.94
C ILE A 238 -3.44 -18.99 7.40
N ASN A 239 -4.24 -17.94 7.66
CA ASN A 239 -4.75 -17.63 9.00
C ASN A 239 -5.55 -18.78 9.62
N TYR A 240 -6.27 -19.52 8.79
CA TYR A 240 -7.07 -20.64 9.26
C TYR A 240 -6.22 -21.86 9.64
N TYR A 241 -5.15 -22.11 8.88
CA TYR A 241 -4.27 -23.25 9.14
C TYR A 241 -3.28 -23.03 10.29
N PHE A 242 -2.80 -21.80 10.50
CA PHE A 242 -1.77 -21.48 11.49
C PHE A 242 -2.33 -20.65 12.66
N LYS A 243 -3.39 -21.16 13.32
CA LYS A 243 -4.11 -20.45 14.41
C LYS A 243 -3.25 -20.02 15.56
N ASP A 244 -2.24 -20.82 15.92
CA ASP A 244 -1.38 -20.63 17.09
C ASP A 244 -0.10 -19.83 16.77
N ASP A 245 0.22 -19.60 15.48
CA ASP A 245 1.40 -18.85 15.07
C ASP A 245 1.03 -17.42 14.66
N TYR A 246 1.01 -16.52 15.62
CA TYR A 246 0.65 -15.12 15.39
C TYR A 246 1.56 -14.39 14.41
N ILE A 247 2.84 -14.79 14.27
CA ILE A 247 3.76 -14.18 13.31
C ILE A 247 3.35 -14.52 11.89
N VAL A 248 3.13 -15.81 11.61
CA VAL A 248 2.67 -16.29 10.31
C VAL A 248 1.31 -15.67 9.98
N ARG A 249 0.40 -15.65 10.94
CA ARG A 249 -0.93 -15.05 10.77
C ARG A 249 -0.87 -13.57 10.42
N ALA A 250 -0.12 -12.80 11.20
CA ALA A 250 0.02 -11.36 10.98
C ALA A 250 0.72 -11.06 9.66
N PHE A 251 1.76 -11.85 9.31
CA PHE A 251 2.50 -11.66 8.08
C PHE A 251 1.65 -12.01 6.85
N ALA A 252 0.99 -13.14 6.85
CA ALA A 252 0.11 -13.55 5.75
C ALA A 252 -1.07 -12.59 5.57
N SER A 253 -1.75 -12.21 6.66
CA SER A 253 -2.83 -11.23 6.61
C SER A 253 -2.35 -9.87 6.15
N GLY A 254 -1.22 -9.41 6.68
CA GLY A 254 -0.66 -8.10 6.32
C GLY A 254 -0.22 -8.04 4.87
N LEU A 255 0.39 -9.09 4.34
CA LEU A 255 0.77 -9.19 2.94
C LEU A 255 -0.48 -9.24 2.04
N GLY A 256 -1.49 -10.03 2.42
CA GLY A 256 -2.77 -10.10 1.73
C GLY A 256 -3.47 -8.74 1.67
N LEU A 257 -3.54 -8.03 2.80
CA LEU A 257 -4.10 -6.68 2.87
C LEU A 257 -3.28 -5.67 2.05
N LEU A 258 -1.95 -5.75 2.09
CA LEU A 258 -1.07 -4.87 1.32
C LEU A 258 -1.32 -5.01 -0.18
N ILE A 259 -1.39 -6.25 -0.67
CA ILE A 259 -1.69 -6.55 -2.08
C ILE A 259 -3.11 -6.07 -2.42
N PHE A 260 -4.09 -6.37 -1.57
CA PHE A 260 -5.48 -5.98 -1.77
C PHE A 260 -5.65 -4.46 -1.87
N PHE A 261 -5.11 -3.70 -0.91
CA PHE A 261 -5.26 -2.24 -0.93
C PHE A 261 -4.50 -1.60 -2.08
N ASN A 262 -3.26 -2.01 -2.37
CA ASN A 262 -2.52 -1.45 -3.51
C ASN A 262 -3.22 -1.75 -4.83
N MET A 263 -3.66 -2.99 -5.06
CA MET A 263 -4.42 -3.38 -6.25
C MET A 263 -5.72 -2.56 -6.36
N SER A 264 -6.53 -2.55 -5.30
CA SER A 264 -7.84 -1.88 -5.33
C SER A 264 -7.70 -0.39 -5.56
N ILE A 265 -6.79 0.29 -4.85
CA ILE A 265 -6.57 1.73 -5.02
C ILE A 265 -6.03 2.05 -6.41
N ASN A 266 -5.09 1.24 -6.93
CA ASN A 266 -4.56 1.44 -8.28
C ASN A 266 -5.66 1.30 -9.34
N ILE A 267 -6.44 0.21 -9.29
CA ILE A 267 -7.53 0.00 -10.25
C ILE A 267 -8.58 1.12 -10.15
N LEU A 268 -9.03 1.46 -8.93
CA LEU A 268 -10.01 2.53 -8.73
C LEU A 268 -9.50 3.89 -9.23
N MET A 269 -8.23 4.21 -9.03
CA MET A 269 -7.59 5.42 -9.53
C MET A 269 -7.60 5.45 -11.07
N VAL A 270 -7.23 4.34 -11.70
CA VAL A 270 -7.10 4.23 -13.16
C VAL A 270 -8.45 4.31 -13.86
N ILE A 271 -9.53 3.79 -13.26
CA ILE A 271 -10.90 3.90 -13.78
C ILE A 271 -11.62 5.18 -13.36
N GLY A 272 -10.94 6.07 -12.59
CA GLY A 272 -11.50 7.36 -12.18
C GLY A 272 -12.43 7.32 -10.95
N PHE A 273 -12.47 6.21 -10.19
CA PHE A 273 -13.26 6.08 -8.95
C PHE A 273 -12.49 6.40 -7.67
N ALA A 274 -11.21 6.76 -7.78
CA ALA A 274 -10.41 7.24 -6.67
C ALA A 274 -9.46 8.37 -7.13
N PRO A 275 -9.04 9.27 -6.23
CA PRO A 275 -8.06 10.30 -6.56
C PRO A 275 -6.70 9.67 -6.91
N VAL A 276 -5.93 10.36 -7.75
CA VAL A 276 -4.60 9.90 -8.15
C VAL A 276 -3.63 9.98 -6.98
N VAL A 277 -3.15 8.83 -6.51
CA VAL A 277 -2.24 8.71 -5.34
C VAL A 277 -0.85 8.21 -5.69
N GLY A 278 -0.64 7.69 -6.91
CA GLY A 278 0.68 7.23 -7.36
C GLY A 278 1.12 5.91 -6.69
N LEU A 279 0.21 4.95 -6.59
CA LEU A 279 0.50 3.61 -6.08
C LEU A 279 0.62 2.62 -7.24
N PRO A 280 1.77 1.95 -7.40
CA PRO A 280 1.96 0.97 -8.46
C PRO A 280 1.13 -0.30 -8.22
N LEU A 281 0.78 -1.01 -9.30
CA LEU A 281 0.10 -2.29 -9.21
C LEU A 281 1.08 -3.35 -8.71
N PRO A 282 0.82 -4.04 -7.57
CA PRO A 282 1.75 -5.00 -6.97
C PRO A 282 2.12 -6.12 -7.93
N LEU A 283 3.38 -6.55 -7.93
CA LEU A 283 3.91 -7.66 -8.73
C LEU A 283 3.79 -7.48 -10.26
N PHE A 284 3.20 -6.39 -10.74
CA PHE A 284 2.92 -6.18 -12.15
C PHE A 284 3.66 -4.98 -12.74
N SER A 285 3.86 -3.93 -11.96
CA SER A 285 4.62 -2.75 -12.40
C SER A 285 6.08 -2.76 -11.94
#